data_84334835d417d6ce1c1d89651ffa94cb
#
_entry.id   84334835d417d6ce1c1d89651ffa94cb
#
_cell.length_a   1.000
_cell.length_b   1.000
_cell.length_c   1.000
_cell.angle_alpha   90.00
_cell.angle_beta   90.00
_cell.angle_gamma   90.00
#
_symmetry.space_group_name_H-M   'P 1'
#
loop_
_entity.id
_entity.type
_entity.pdbx_description
1 polymer ?
#
loop_
_entity_poly.entity_id
_entity_poly.type
_entity_poly.pdbx_seq_one_letter_code
_entity_poly.pdbx_strand_id
1 'polypeptide(L)'
;NKSGYIKDLSLTDIKKAKIHDVEEIPLLVDLLENLPECFFNIDCKSDDTVIPLINLIKKYSLLDRVCIGSFSQKRINFIRKSLGPNVKTSMGPNEILFAKILCNLSVGINFKSTYASLPMKRYGFKLLDKKYIKFLKKNNQKVIAWTINDESEMRLLIKRGVDGIMTDKIALLKNILIEENKWK
;
A
#
# COMPACT_ATOMS: atom_id res chain seq x y z
N ASN A 1 18.12 16.90 -5.43
CA ASN A 1 19.44 17.58 -5.51
C ASN A 1 20.64 16.63 -5.42
N LYS A 2 20.41 15.31 -5.34
CA LYS A 2 21.45 14.27 -5.38
C LYS A 2 21.07 13.19 -6.39
N SER A 3 22.07 12.61 -7.07
CA SER A 3 21.92 11.47 -7.98
C SER A 3 22.58 10.22 -7.38
N GLY A 4 22.08 9.02 -7.72
CA GLY A 4 22.63 7.75 -7.25
C GLY A 4 21.57 6.87 -6.61
N TYR A 5 21.93 5.62 -6.32
CA TYR A 5 21.05 4.70 -5.60
C TYR A 5 21.23 4.86 -4.09
N ILE A 6 20.14 4.89 -3.34
CA ILE A 6 20.13 5.00 -1.87
C ILE A 6 21.03 3.92 -1.22
N LYS A 7 21.04 2.71 -1.76
CA LYS A 7 21.86 1.60 -1.25
C LYS A 7 23.39 1.85 -1.30
N ASP A 8 23.83 2.75 -2.18
CA ASP A 8 25.24 3.06 -2.41
C ASP A 8 25.70 4.33 -1.67
N LEU A 9 24.79 4.98 -0.95
CA LEU A 9 25.04 6.22 -0.19
C LEU A 9 25.12 5.94 1.31
N SER A 10 25.97 6.68 2.00
CA SER A 10 25.97 6.70 3.47
C SER A 10 24.70 7.37 4.01
N LEU A 11 24.30 7.02 5.24
CA LEU A 11 23.17 7.68 5.90
C LEU A 11 23.39 9.21 5.99
N THR A 12 24.63 9.63 6.23
CA THR A 12 24.99 11.05 6.28
C THR A 12 24.76 11.76 4.94
N ASP A 13 25.04 11.08 3.83
CA ASP A 13 24.79 11.64 2.51
C ASP A 13 23.31 11.65 2.13
N ILE A 14 22.57 10.63 2.56
CA ILE A 14 21.09 10.56 2.38
C ILE A 14 20.42 11.70 3.15
N LYS A 15 20.85 11.98 4.40
CA LYS A 15 20.33 13.10 5.19
C LYS A 15 20.58 14.48 4.60
N LYS A 16 21.63 14.62 3.75
CA LYS A 16 21.90 15.87 3.00
C LYS A 16 21.05 15.99 1.73
N ALA A 17 20.40 14.91 1.29
CA ALA A 17 19.50 14.96 0.14
C ALA A 17 18.16 15.58 0.55
N LYS A 18 17.62 16.43 -0.34
CA LYS A 18 16.33 17.09 -0.10
C LYS A 18 15.32 16.70 -1.16
N ILE A 19 14.10 16.44 -0.72
CA ILE A 19 12.92 16.25 -1.58
C ILE A 19 12.47 17.65 -2.02
N HIS A 20 12.43 17.91 -3.32
CA HIS A 20 12.10 19.22 -3.89
C HIS A 20 12.95 20.37 -3.29
N ASP A 21 14.20 20.09 -2.94
CA ASP A 21 15.16 21.02 -2.32
C ASP A 21 14.74 21.61 -0.96
N VAL A 22 13.69 21.11 -0.36
CA VAL A 22 13.10 21.60 0.89
C VAL A 22 13.16 20.53 1.99
N GLU A 23 12.49 19.40 1.79
CA GLU A 23 12.25 18.43 2.84
C GLU A 23 13.34 17.36 2.95
N GLU A 24 13.63 16.91 4.16
CA GLU A 24 14.56 15.80 4.39
C GLU A 24 13.89 14.46 4.09
N ILE A 25 14.69 13.45 3.71
CA ILE A 25 14.22 12.07 3.62
C ILE A 25 14.11 11.52 5.05
N PRO A 26 12.90 11.25 5.56
CA PRO A 26 12.74 10.79 6.93
C PRO A 26 13.19 9.34 7.09
N LEU A 27 13.67 8.97 8.27
CA LEU A 27 13.80 7.57 8.64
C LEU A 27 12.44 7.00 9.01
N LEU A 28 12.21 5.73 8.70
CA LEU A 28 10.95 5.07 9.04
C LEU A 28 10.69 5.09 10.56
N VAL A 29 11.74 4.92 11.38
CA VAL A 29 11.61 4.98 12.84
C VAL A 29 11.13 6.34 13.31
N ASP A 30 11.65 7.43 12.76
CA ASP A 30 11.25 8.79 13.14
C ASP A 30 9.77 9.04 12.81
N LEU A 31 9.30 8.54 11.66
CA LEU A 31 7.88 8.62 11.29
C LEU A 31 6.99 7.84 12.26
N LEU A 32 7.41 6.63 12.66
CA LEU A 32 6.64 5.77 13.55
C LEU A 32 6.53 6.36 14.97
N GLU A 33 7.57 7.06 15.44
CA GLU A 33 7.61 7.72 16.74
C GLU A 33 6.85 9.05 16.75
N ASN A 34 7.01 9.86 15.71
CA ASN A 34 6.37 11.18 15.62
C ASN A 34 4.88 11.12 15.22
N LEU A 35 4.41 10.00 14.65
CA LEU A 35 3.03 9.82 14.21
C LEU A 35 2.41 8.56 14.85
N PRO A 36 2.27 8.52 16.19
CA PRO A 36 1.84 7.31 16.90
C PRO A 36 0.43 6.84 16.53
N GLU A 37 -0.45 7.75 16.13
CA GLU A 37 -1.84 7.45 15.75
C GLU A 37 -2.00 7.04 14.26
N CYS A 38 -0.92 7.14 13.47
CA CYS A 38 -1.01 6.85 12.04
C CYS A 38 -0.87 5.37 11.74
N PHE A 39 -1.62 4.94 10.71
CA PHE A 39 -1.43 3.66 10.04
C PHE A 39 -0.46 3.82 8.88
N PHE A 40 0.49 2.91 8.76
CA PHE A 40 1.50 2.95 7.71
C PHE A 40 1.31 1.83 6.70
N ASN A 41 1.23 2.19 5.43
CA ASN A 41 1.36 1.23 4.34
C ASN A 41 2.79 1.28 3.80
N ILE A 42 3.56 0.21 4.06
CA ILE A 42 4.99 0.16 3.79
C ILE A 42 5.25 -0.77 2.60
N ASP A 43 5.79 -0.22 1.50
CA ASP A 43 6.15 -1.01 0.33
C ASP A 43 7.63 -1.44 0.40
N CYS A 44 7.84 -2.74 0.62
CA CYS A 44 9.17 -3.35 0.68
C CYS A 44 9.72 -3.58 -0.75
N LYS A 45 10.59 -2.66 -1.21
CA LYS A 45 11.02 -2.58 -2.60
C LYS A 45 12.23 -3.46 -2.96
N SER A 46 13.10 -3.79 -2.00
CA SER A 46 14.29 -4.63 -2.22
C SER A 46 14.38 -5.77 -1.22
N ASP A 47 15.15 -6.81 -1.54
CA ASP A 47 15.32 -7.97 -0.66
C ASP A 47 16.09 -7.60 0.61
N ASP A 48 17.05 -6.68 0.50
CA ASP A 48 17.88 -6.21 1.62
C ASP A 48 17.08 -5.46 2.69
N THR A 49 15.92 -4.88 2.34
CA THR A 49 15.08 -4.17 3.28
C THR A 49 14.15 -5.08 4.09
N VAL A 50 14.00 -6.35 3.70
CA VAL A 50 13.01 -7.27 4.31
C VAL A 50 13.34 -7.57 5.77
N ILE A 51 14.58 -7.99 6.06
CA ILE A 51 14.99 -8.35 7.43
C ILE A 51 15.01 -7.12 8.35
N PRO A 52 15.60 -5.98 7.96
CA PRO A 52 15.51 -4.74 8.76
C PRO A 52 14.06 -4.34 9.06
N LEU A 53 13.15 -4.41 8.10
CA LEU A 53 11.74 -4.09 8.30
C LEU A 53 11.07 -5.05 9.31
N ILE A 54 11.30 -6.36 9.18
CA ILE A 54 10.77 -7.37 10.11
C ILE A 54 11.26 -7.10 11.53
N ASN A 55 12.56 -6.82 11.71
CA ASN A 55 13.14 -6.52 12.99
C ASN A 55 12.56 -5.24 13.62
N LEU A 56 12.35 -4.20 12.81
CA LEU A 56 11.72 -2.96 13.26
C LEU A 56 10.28 -3.22 13.75
N ILE A 57 9.49 -3.96 12.96
CA ILE A 57 8.09 -4.29 13.31
C ILE A 57 8.03 -5.08 14.62
N LYS A 58 8.92 -6.04 14.83
CA LYS A 58 8.99 -6.82 16.08
C LYS A 58 9.42 -5.94 17.25
N LYS A 59 10.50 -5.16 17.08
CA LYS A 59 11.07 -4.30 18.12
C LYS A 59 10.05 -3.30 18.68
N TYR A 60 9.24 -2.69 17.81
CA TYR A 60 8.27 -1.66 18.17
C TYR A 60 6.83 -2.18 18.27
N SER A 61 6.61 -3.50 18.15
CA SER A 61 5.28 -4.14 18.23
C SER A 61 4.24 -3.53 17.27
N LEU A 62 4.62 -3.32 16.00
CA LEU A 62 3.87 -2.51 15.04
C LEU A 62 2.80 -3.26 14.24
N LEU A 63 2.53 -4.55 14.52
CA LEU A 63 1.63 -5.37 13.70
C LEU A 63 0.25 -4.74 13.46
N ASP A 64 -0.25 -4.02 14.45
CA ASP A 64 -1.57 -3.38 14.37
C ASP A 64 -1.56 -2.06 13.60
N ARG A 65 -0.39 -1.45 13.43
CA ARG A 65 -0.21 -0.13 12.82
C ARG A 65 0.35 -0.17 11.39
N VAL A 66 0.71 -1.35 10.87
CA VAL A 66 1.34 -1.44 9.55
C VAL A 66 0.60 -2.40 8.63
N CYS A 67 0.59 -2.06 7.35
CA CYS A 67 0.32 -2.99 6.26
C CYS A 67 1.56 -3.05 5.37
N ILE A 68 2.00 -4.25 5.00
CA ILE A 68 3.20 -4.42 4.19
C ILE A 68 2.82 -4.83 2.77
N GLY A 69 3.27 -4.03 1.81
CA GLY A 69 3.19 -4.31 0.38
C GLY A 69 4.53 -4.73 -0.21
N SER A 70 4.51 -5.41 -1.34
CA SER A 70 5.67 -5.59 -2.21
C SER A 70 5.24 -6.05 -3.60
N PHE A 71 6.01 -5.63 -4.60
CA PHE A 71 5.89 -6.16 -5.98
C PHE A 71 6.54 -7.54 -6.16
N SER A 72 7.03 -8.16 -5.08
CA SER A 72 7.58 -9.52 -5.06
C SER A 72 6.73 -10.45 -4.22
N GLN A 73 6.14 -11.48 -4.85
CA GLN A 73 5.40 -12.51 -4.12
C GLN A 73 6.31 -13.26 -3.13
N LYS A 74 7.58 -13.45 -3.47
CA LYS A 74 8.58 -14.10 -2.59
C LYS A 74 8.76 -13.31 -1.30
N ARG A 75 8.91 -11.96 -1.38
CA ARG A 75 9.02 -11.09 -0.21
C ARG A 75 7.77 -11.15 0.66
N ILE A 76 6.58 -11.02 0.07
CA ILE A 76 5.31 -11.11 0.81
C ILE A 76 5.20 -12.44 1.56
N ASN A 77 5.50 -13.55 0.89
CA ASN A 77 5.43 -14.87 1.52
C ASN A 77 6.42 -15.01 2.67
N PHE A 78 7.65 -14.50 2.51
CA PHE A 78 8.67 -14.51 3.55
C PHE A 78 8.27 -13.64 4.75
N ILE A 79 7.75 -12.43 4.52
CA ILE A 79 7.26 -11.53 5.56
C ILE A 79 6.14 -12.17 6.36
N ARG A 80 5.14 -12.77 5.70
CA ARG A 80 4.05 -13.50 6.35
C ARG A 80 4.55 -14.66 7.20
N LYS A 81 5.53 -15.43 6.69
CA LYS A 81 6.14 -16.53 7.44
C LYS A 81 6.88 -16.03 8.70
N SER A 82 7.57 -14.91 8.61
CA SER A 82 8.41 -14.36 9.69
C SER A 82 7.62 -13.61 10.77
N LEU A 83 6.51 -12.97 10.41
CA LEU A 83 5.68 -12.16 11.32
C LEU A 83 4.41 -12.88 11.80
N GLY A 84 4.09 -14.02 11.20
CA GLY A 84 2.93 -14.83 11.59
C GLY A 84 1.61 -14.40 10.95
N PRO A 85 0.48 -15.04 11.35
CA PRO A 85 -0.80 -14.89 10.69
C PRO A 85 -1.46 -13.50 10.89
N ASN A 86 -1.06 -12.76 11.91
CA ASN A 86 -1.66 -11.48 12.26
C ASN A 86 -1.10 -10.30 11.44
N VAL A 87 -0.03 -10.51 10.65
CA VAL A 87 0.53 -9.43 9.84
C VAL A 87 -0.43 -9.02 8.72
N LYS A 88 -0.77 -7.73 8.67
CA LYS A 88 -1.56 -7.18 7.57
C LYS A 88 -0.66 -6.99 6.36
N THR A 89 -1.04 -7.56 5.22
CA THR A 89 -0.31 -7.41 3.97
C THR A 89 -1.23 -7.06 2.82
N SER A 90 -0.68 -6.39 1.81
CA SER A 90 -1.31 -6.31 0.50
C SER A 90 -1.15 -7.62 -0.26
N MET A 91 -2.06 -7.87 -1.19
CA MET A 91 -1.92 -8.96 -2.16
C MET A 91 -0.62 -8.81 -2.95
N GLY A 92 0.12 -9.90 -3.08
CA GLY A 92 1.26 -9.94 -3.99
C GLY A 92 0.81 -10.08 -5.46
N PRO A 93 1.73 -9.93 -6.43
CA PRO A 93 1.39 -9.96 -7.86
C PRO A 93 0.65 -11.23 -8.30
N ASN A 94 1.08 -12.39 -7.80
CA ASN A 94 0.44 -13.67 -8.15
C ASN A 94 -0.97 -13.79 -7.56
N GLU A 95 -1.20 -13.25 -6.36
CA GLU A 95 -2.52 -13.23 -5.72
C GLU A 95 -3.49 -12.33 -6.50
N ILE A 96 -3.01 -11.16 -6.98
CA ILE A 96 -3.80 -10.23 -7.81
C ILE A 96 -4.23 -10.90 -9.12
N LEU A 97 -3.29 -11.55 -9.82
CA LEU A 97 -3.56 -12.26 -11.07
C LEU A 97 -4.55 -13.40 -10.84
N PHE A 98 -4.31 -14.22 -9.83
CA PHE A 98 -5.19 -15.35 -9.48
C PHE A 98 -6.59 -14.88 -9.09
N ALA A 99 -6.69 -13.83 -8.29
CA ALA A 99 -7.97 -13.21 -7.94
C ALA A 99 -8.74 -12.71 -9.16
N LYS A 100 -8.05 -12.18 -10.19
CA LYS A 100 -8.69 -11.73 -11.43
C LYS A 100 -9.27 -12.91 -12.22
N ILE A 101 -8.55 -14.03 -12.29
CA ILE A 101 -9.04 -15.26 -12.92
C ILE A 101 -10.28 -15.78 -12.18
N LEU A 102 -10.20 -15.92 -10.85
CA LEU A 102 -11.31 -16.40 -10.03
C LEU A 102 -12.54 -15.48 -10.09
N CYS A 103 -12.34 -14.16 -10.20
CA CYS A 103 -13.42 -13.21 -10.42
C CYS A 103 -14.19 -13.48 -11.70
N ASN A 104 -13.50 -13.87 -12.77
CA ASN A 104 -14.15 -14.22 -14.03
C ASN A 104 -14.92 -15.54 -13.95
N LEU A 105 -14.43 -16.48 -13.16
CA LEU A 105 -15.07 -17.77 -12.89
C LEU A 105 -16.13 -17.71 -11.77
N SER A 106 -16.28 -16.56 -11.09
CA SER A 106 -17.17 -16.37 -9.95
C SER A 106 -16.90 -17.32 -8.76
N VAL A 107 -15.66 -17.80 -8.61
CA VAL A 107 -15.23 -18.70 -7.55
C VAL A 107 -14.68 -17.90 -6.37
N GLY A 108 -15.25 -18.06 -5.18
CA GLY A 108 -14.77 -17.44 -3.95
C GLY A 108 -13.52 -18.15 -3.40
N ILE A 109 -12.66 -17.39 -2.71
CA ILE A 109 -11.47 -17.88 -2.05
C ILE A 109 -11.12 -17.02 -0.84
N ASN A 110 -10.53 -17.62 0.17
CA ASN A 110 -9.98 -16.89 1.30
C ASN A 110 -8.49 -16.58 1.04
N PHE A 111 -8.18 -15.29 0.84
CA PHE A 111 -6.81 -14.83 0.66
C PHE A 111 -6.12 -14.60 2.01
N LYS A 112 -4.81 -14.81 2.05
CA LYS A 112 -3.97 -14.52 3.24
C LYS A 112 -3.71 -13.01 3.44
N SER A 113 -3.99 -12.20 2.42
CA SER A 113 -3.86 -10.75 2.45
C SER A 113 -5.07 -10.09 3.12
N THR A 114 -4.85 -8.88 3.64
CA THR A 114 -5.93 -8.02 4.17
C THR A 114 -6.36 -6.98 3.13
N TYR A 115 -5.43 -6.55 2.29
CA TYR A 115 -5.62 -5.47 1.33
C TYR A 115 -5.33 -5.91 -0.10
N ALA A 116 -6.13 -5.42 -1.03
CA ALA A 116 -5.85 -5.42 -2.46
C ALA A 116 -5.47 -3.99 -2.88
N SER A 117 -4.17 -3.72 -2.94
CA SER A 117 -3.63 -2.41 -3.32
C SER A 117 -3.37 -2.40 -4.83
N LEU A 118 -4.20 -1.65 -5.59
CA LEU A 118 -4.31 -1.79 -7.04
C LEU A 118 -4.20 -0.46 -7.78
N PRO A 119 -3.49 -0.40 -8.93
CA PRO A 119 -3.57 0.72 -9.85
C PRO A 119 -4.86 0.64 -10.68
N MET A 120 -5.26 1.75 -11.32
CA MET A 120 -6.39 1.78 -12.26
C MET A 120 -6.25 0.74 -13.36
N LYS A 121 -5.04 0.64 -13.95
CA LYS A 121 -4.72 -0.31 -15.01
C LYS A 121 -3.34 -0.91 -14.80
N ARG A 122 -3.17 -2.15 -15.19
CA ARG A 122 -1.86 -2.82 -15.25
C ARG A 122 -1.87 -3.86 -16.37
N TYR A 123 -0.82 -3.89 -17.19
CA TYR A 123 -0.69 -4.82 -18.33
C TYR A 123 -1.94 -4.85 -19.23
N GLY A 124 -2.52 -3.67 -19.53
CA GLY A 124 -3.74 -3.55 -20.33
C GLY A 124 -5.06 -3.88 -19.63
N PHE A 125 -5.03 -4.47 -18.43
CA PHE A 125 -6.24 -4.83 -17.68
C PHE A 125 -6.70 -3.70 -16.76
N LYS A 126 -8.00 -3.40 -16.75
CA LYS A 126 -8.65 -2.56 -15.74
C LYS A 126 -8.77 -3.37 -14.44
N LEU A 127 -8.11 -2.90 -13.36
CA LEU A 127 -8.10 -3.59 -12.06
C LEU A 127 -9.09 -2.99 -11.06
N LEU A 128 -9.60 -1.78 -11.31
CA LEU A 128 -10.53 -1.09 -10.42
C LEU A 128 -11.92 -0.94 -11.09
N ASP A 129 -12.35 -1.96 -11.86
CA ASP A 129 -13.73 -2.06 -12.32
C ASP A 129 -14.67 -2.53 -11.20
N LYS A 130 -15.96 -2.19 -11.31
CA LYS A 130 -16.97 -2.45 -10.27
C LYS A 130 -17.11 -3.95 -9.95
N LYS A 131 -16.98 -4.83 -10.96
CA LYS A 131 -17.10 -6.30 -10.79
C LYS A 131 -15.95 -6.83 -9.93
N TYR A 132 -14.72 -6.42 -10.23
CA TYR A 132 -13.54 -6.90 -9.53
C TYR A 132 -13.45 -6.33 -8.09
N ILE A 133 -13.77 -5.05 -7.89
CA ILE A 133 -13.89 -4.46 -6.55
C ILE A 133 -14.90 -5.25 -5.70
N LYS A 134 -16.12 -5.50 -6.24
CA LYS A 134 -17.14 -6.27 -5.53
C LYS A 134 -16.67 -7.69 -5.20
N PHE A 135 -15.98 -8.34 -6.14
CA PHE A 135 -15.40 -9.67 -5.93
C PHE A 135 -14.39 -9.68 -4.78
N LEU A 136 -13.42 -8.76 -4.79
CA LEU A 136 -12.40 -8.64 -3.75
C LEU A 136 -13.03 -8.40 -2.37
N LYS A 137 -13.99 -7.48 -2.27
CA LYS A 137 -14.70 -7.19 -1.01
C LYS A 137 -15.50 -8.40 -0.50
N LYS A 138 -16.16 -9.16 -1.39
CA LYS A 138 -16.87 -10.40 -1.02
C LYS A 138 -15.90 -11.47 -0.46
N ASN A 139 -14.63 -11.41 -0.84
CA ASN A 139 -13.57 -12.29 -0.36
C ASN A 139 -12.69 -11.61 0.73
N ASN A 140 -13.30 -10.75 1.55
CA ASN A 140 -12.70 -10.10 2.73
C ASN A 140 -11.47 -9.23 2.44
N GLN A 141 -11.32 -8.72 1.20
CA GLN A 141 -10.24 -7.80 0.87
C GLN A 141 -10.71 -6.34 0.98
N LYS A 142 -9.90 -5.50 1.65
CA LYS A 142 -10.04 -4.05 1.56
C LYS A 142 -9.33 -3.56 0.31
N VAL A 143 -10.02 -2.80 -0.53
CA VAL A 143 -9.50 -2.34 -1.83
C VAL A 143 -8.95 -0.93 -1.71
N ILE A 144 -7.66 -0.77 -1.97
CA ILE A 144 -6.95 0.51 -1.97
C ILE A 144 -6.52 0.84 -3.41
N ALA A 145 -6.90 2.01 -3.90
CA ALA A 145 -6.49 2.49 -5.22
C ALA A 145 -5.24 3.38 -5.13
N TRP A 146 -4.28 3.22 -6.07
CA TRP A 146 -3.06 4.04 -6.13
C TRP A 146 -2.58 4.27 -7.58
N THR A 147 -1.84 5.28 -7.91
CA THR A 147 -1.85 6.60 -7.27
C THR A 147 -2.85 7.45 -8.03
N ILE A 148 -3.83 8.01 -7.37
CA ILE A 148 -4.96 8.69 -7.98
C ILE A 148 -4.89 10.18 -7.66
N ASN A 149 -4.62 11.00 -8.67
CA ASN A 149 -4.44 12.45 -8.52
C ASN A 149 -5.50 13.28 -9.28
N ASP A 150 -6.36 12.62 -10.05
CA ASP A 150 -7.45 13.25 -10.79
C ASP A 150 -8.75 13.20 -10.00
N GLU A 151 -9.47 14.32 -9.93
CA GLU A 151 -10.72 14.44 -9.18
C GLU A 151 -11.80 13.49 -9.68
N SER A 152 -11.94 13.38 -10.99
CA SER A 152 -12.97 12.54 -11.60
C SER A 152 -12.73 11.06 -11.34
N GLU A 153 -11.47 10.64 -11.32
CA GLU A 153 -11.08 9.28 -10.93
C GLU A 153 -11.31 9.02 -9.44
N MET A 154 -11.02 10.01 -8.56
CA MET A 154 -11.32 9.90 -7.12
C MET A 154 -12.82 9.66 -6.89
N ARG A 155 -13.68 10.53 -7.44
CA ARG A 155 -15.14 10.41 -7.33
C ARG A 155 -15.66 9.09 -7.90
N LEU A 156 -15.14 8.67 -9.06
CA LEU A 156 -15.48 7.39 -9.68
C LEU A 156 -15.16 6.20 -8.78
N LEU A 157 -13.99 6.18 -8.14
CA LEU A 157 -13.53 5.09 -7.27
C LEU A 157 -14.29 5.07 -5.96
N ILE A 158 -14.58 6.23 -5.37
CA ILE A 158 -15.44 6.36 -4.21
C ILE A 158 -16.85 5.78 -4.49
N LYS A 159 -17.43 6.11 -5.66
CA LYS A 159 -18.71 5.55 -6.13
C LYS A 159 -18.64 4.04 -6.38
N ARG A 160 -17.49 3.51 -6.81
CA ARG A 160 -17.27 2.07 -6.98
C ARG A 160 -17.08 1.32 -5.67
N GLY A 161 -16.89 2.04 -4.57
CA GLY A 161 -16.81 1.48 -3.22
C GLY A 161 -15.42 0.95 -2.85
N VAL A 162 -14.33 1.60 -3.31
CA VAL A 162 -12.99 1.34 -2.77
C VAL A 162 -12.93 1.76 -1.29
N ASP A 163 -12.07 1.11 -0.53
CA ASP A 163 -11.94 1.35 0.92
C ASP A 163 -10.89 2.42 1.22
N GLY A 164 -10.04 2.76 0.25
CA GLY A 164 -9.06 3.84 0.38
C GLY A 164 -8.47 4.27 -0.97
N ILE A 165 -7.92 5.46 -0.99
CA ILE A 165 -7.22 6.06 -2.13
C ILE A 165 -5.87 6.60 -1.65
N MET A 166 -4.79 6.20 -2.33
CA MET A 166 -3.47 6.81 -2.18
C MET A 166 -3.34 7.90 -3.24
N THR A 167 -2.99 9.10 -2.79
CA THR A 167 -2.88 10.29 -3.64
C THR A 167 -1.79 11.22 -3.14
N ASP A 168 -1.17 11.97 -4.07
CA ASP A 168 -0.29 13.09 -3.75
C ASP A 168 -1.08 14.39 -3.48
N LYS A 169 -2.41 14.38 -3.76
CA LYS A 169 -3.32 15.52 -3.59
C LYS A 169 -4.27 15.32 -2.40
N ILE A 170 -3.72 15.21 -1.20
CA ILE A 170 -4.45 14.87 0.03
C ILE A 170 -5.59 15.87 0.31
N ALA A 171 -5.33 17.17 0.16
CA ALA A 171 -6.34 18.20 0.40
C ALA A 171 -7.53 18.06 -0.56
N LEU A 172 -7.29 17.76 -1.84
CA LEU A 172 -8.34 17.52 -2.84
C LEU A 172 -9.20 16.32 -2.44
N LEU A 173 -8.57 15.18 -2.10
CA LEU A 173 -9.31 13.98 -1.69
C LEU A 173 -10.14 14.25 -0.43
N LYS A 174 -9.59 14.98 0.56
CA LYS A 174 -10.31 15.34 1.78
C LYS A 174 -11.58 16.15 1.46
N ASN A 175 -11.47 17.18 0.61
CA ASN A 175 -12.61 18.00 0.22
C ASN A 175 -13.70 17.15 -0.45
N ILE A 176 -13.33 16.29 -1.40
CA ILE A 176 -14.27 15.39 -2.07
C ILE A 176 -14.99 14.48 -1.04
N LEU A 177 -14.26 13.93 -0.07
CA LEU A 177 -14.85 13.06 0.97
C LEU A 177 -15.81 13.82 1.89
N ILE A 178 -15.53 15.10 2.19
CA ILE A 178 -16.43 15.98 2.96
C ILE A 178 -17.70 16.25 2.15
N GLU A 179 -17.59 16.64 0.88
CA GLU A 179 -18.72 16.89 -0.02
C GLU A 179 -19.62 15.64 -0.18
N GLU A 180 -19.03 14.46 -0.21
CA GLU A 180 -19.78 13.21 -0.32
C GLU A 180 -20.23 12.61 1.05
N ASN A 181 -20.07 13.36 2.15
CA ASN A 181 -20.37 12.92 3.52
C ASN A 181 -19.68 11.60 3.93
N LYS A 182 -18.44 11.41 3.48
CA LYS A 182 -17.62 10.20 3.74
C LYS A 182 -16.36 10.48 4.55
N TRP A 183 -16.07 11.73 4.85
CA TRP A 183 -14.99 12.10 5.77
C TRP A 183 -15.47 11.88 7.21
N LYS A 184 -14.71 11.07 7.97
CA LYS A 184 -14.94 10.80 9.40
C LYS A 184 -13.81 11.37 10.24
#